data_f18c37902a2e01ee34072854f742d1d0
#
_entry.id   f18c37902a2e01ee34072854f742d1d0
#
_cell.length_a   1.000
_cell.length_b   1.000
_cell.length_c   1.000
_cell.angle_alpha   90.00
_cell.angle_beta   90.00
_cell.angle_gamma   90.00
#
_symmetry.space_group_name_H-M   'P 1'
#
loop_
_entity.id
_entity.type
_entity.pdbx_description
1 polymer ?
#
loop_
_entity_poly.entity_id
_entity_poly.type
_entity_poly.pdbx_seq_one_letter_code
_entity_poly.pdbx_strand_id
1 'polypeptide(L)'
;MANKILEWKPDLTKEVDKNGWSPLHYAAERGCDLKIVELLLTKSENSVAYLRSKDGNKTALHIASFHHHTEIVEKILSHSPGCREQVNDEGNNVFHFAMMKEGDDDFKPSNYFDNEWLKARGLINEKNVQGNTPIHLLSLNQISDFWFIYTDKVDKRAYNNENLTAYNITLRAKEDISGKKVRFPHNFNYMFTGKC
;
A
#
# COMPACT_ATOMS: atom_id res chain seq x y z
N MET A 1 7.17 8.52 28.71
CA MET A 1 5.82 8.69 29.31
C MET A 1 4.86 7.60 28.82
N ALA A 2 4.70 7.37 27.53
CA ALA A 2 3.82 6.33 26.97
C ALA A 2 4.04 4.93 27.57
N ASN A 3 5.28 4.48 27.74
CA ASN A 3 5.61 3.17 28.31
C ASN A 3 5.00 2.94 29.70
N LYS A 4 5.12 3.92 30.61
CA LYS A 4 4.55 3.84 31.97
C LYS A 4 3.02 3.74 31.96
N ILE A 5 2.35 4.43 31.03
CA ILE A 5 0.89 4.38 30.87
C ILE A 5 0.46 3.00 30.40
N LEU A 6 1.13 2.43 29.41
CA LEU A 6 0.81 1.12 28.85
C LEU A 6 1.25 -0.05 29.75
N GLU A 7 2.20 0.16 30.66
CA GLU A 7 2.50 -0.79 31.73
C GLU A 7 1.34 -0.88 32.74
N TRP A 8 0.71 0.26 33.02
CA TRP A 8 -0.40 0.31 33.97
C TRP A 8 -1.73 -0.13 33.34
N LYS A 9 -1.96 0.19 32.03
CA LYS A 9 -3.20 -0.12 31.33
C LYS A 9 -2.91 -0.53 29.88
N PRO A 10 -2.49 -1.79 29.64
CA PRO A 10 -2.14 -2.27 28.30
C PRO A 10 -3.31 -2.27 27.31
N ASP A 11 -4.55 -2.42 27.80
CA ASP A 11 -5.76 -2.43 26.96
C ASP A 11 -5.96 -1.13 26.17
N LEU A 12 -5.35 -0.01 26.60
CA LEU A 12 -5.38 1.25 25.86
C LEU A 12 -4.82 1.10 24.42
N THR A 13 -3.98 0.10 24.16
CA THR A 13 -3.48 -0.18 22.81
C THR A 13 -4.56 -0.59 21.84
N LYS A 14 -5.63 -1.21 22.34
CA LYS A 14 -6.75 -1.77 21.56
C LYS A 14 -7.98 -0.86 21.55
N GLU A 15 -8.00 0.18 22.39
CA GLU A 15 -9.12 1.11 22.40
C GLU A 15 -9.18 1.88 21.06
N VAL A 16 -10.40 2.04 20.55
CA VAL A 16 -10.64 2.74 19.29
C VAL A 16 -11.53 3.96 19.51
N ASP A 17 -11.30 4.98 18.70
CA ASP A 17 -12.15 6.16 18.69
C ASP A 17 -13.48 5.92 17.95
N LYS A 18 -14.28 7.00 17.78
CA LYS A 18 -15.56 6.96 17.05
C LYS A 18 -15.44 6.46 15.60
N ASN A 19 -14.28 6.62 14.99
CA ASN A 19 -13.97 6.21 13.61
C ASN A 19 -13.42 4.77 13.55
N GLY A 20 -13.24 4.10 14.68
CA GLY A 20 -12.60 2.79 14.78
C GLY A 20 -11.07 2.84 14.74
N TRP A 21 -10.48 4.02 14.92
CA TRP A 21 -9.03 4.18 14.89
C TRP A 21 -8.41 3.88 16.24
N SER A 22 -7.49 2.92 16.28
CA SER A 22 -6.64 2.62 17.43
C SER A 22 -5.40 3.54 17.44
N PRO A 23 -4.64 3.59 18.55
CA PRO A 23 -3.36 4.29 18.60
C PRO A 23 -2.39 3.88 17.49
N LEU A 24 -2.42 2.62 17.05
CA LEU A 24 -1.56 2.14 15.95
C LEU A 24 -1.98 2.72 14.59
N HIS A 25 -3.28 2.98 14.34
CA HIS A 25 -3.73 3.67 13.12
C HIS A 25 -3.16 5.09 13.04
N TYR A 26 -3.21 5.83 14.15
CA TYR A 26 -2.64 7.18 14.23
C TYR A 26 -1.12 7.19 14.11
N ALA A 27 -0.43 6.20 14.70
CA ALA A 27 1.01 6.06 14.56
C ALA A 27 1.40 5.77 13.09
N ALA A 28 0.61 4.95 12.40
CA ALA A 28 0.79 4.61 10.99
C ALA A 28 0.54 5.80 10.06
N GLU A 29 -0.45 6.64 10.36
CA GLU A 29 -0.75 7.86 9.58
C GLU A 29 0.35 8.90 9.69
N ARG A 30 0.83 9.14 10.91
CA ARG A 30 1.75 10.24 11.21
C ARG A 30 3.23 9.92 11.01
N GLY A 31 3.58 8.68 10.75
CA GLY A 31 4.99 8.28 10.70
C GLY A 31 5.69 8.40 12.07
N CYS A 32 5.00 7.99 13.14
CA CYS A 32 5.55 8.12 14.51
C CYS A 32 6.83 7.31 14.71
N ASP A 33 7.57 7.65 15.77
CA ASP A 33 8.77 6.91 16.21
C ASP A 33 8.49 5.41 16.31
N LEU A 34 9.32 4.61 15.68
CA LEU A 34 9.23 3.15 15.65
C LEU A 34 9.17 2.50 17.03
N LYS A 35 9.76 3.15 18.06
CA LYS A 35 9.66 2.68 19.45
C LYS A 35 8.23 2.72 19.97
N ILE A 36 7.43 3.70 19.53
CA ILE A 36 6.02 3.79 19.90
C ILE A 36 5.24 2.68 19.18
N VAL A 37 5.50 2.48 17.89
CA VAL A 37 4.88 1.40 17.09
C VAL A 37 5.19 0.03 17.70
N GLU A 38 6.46 -0.24 18.02
CA GLU A 38 6.90 -1.48 18.66
C GLU A 38 6.22 -1.70 20.02
N LEU A 39 6.14 -0.65 20.83
CA LEU A 39 5.48 -0.70 22.12
C LEU A 39 3.99 -1.08 21.99
N LEU A 40 3.27 -0.45 21.06
CA LEU A 40 1.86 -0.73 20.80
C LEU A 40 1.65 -2.18 20.37
N LEU A 41 2.47 -2.69 19.46
CA LEU A 41 2.42 -4.06 18.97
C LEU A 41 2.70 -5.07 20.09
N THR A 42 3.79 -4.87 20.84
CA THR A 42 4.23 -5.79 21.90
C THR A 42 3.21 -5.86 23.05
N LYS A 43 2.68 -4.70 23.49
CA LYS A 43 1.73 -4.64 24.62
C LYS A 43 0.33 -5.15 24.26
N SER A 44 -0.01 -5.26 22.98
CA SER A 44 -1.31 -5.74 22.50
C SER A 44 -1.32 -7.21 22.09
N GLU A 45 -0.21 -7.93 22.29
CA GLU A 45 -0.06 -9.32 21.80
C GLU A 45 -0.36 -9.43 20.30
N ASN A 46 0.08 -8.41 19.53
CA ASN A 46 -0.09 -8.27 18.09
C ASN A 46 -1.54 -8.11 17.59
N SER A 47 -2.55 -8.22 18.45
CA SER A 47 -3.97 -8.14 18.04
C SER A 47 -4.35 -6.78 17.44
N VAL A 48 -3.66 -5.70 17.85
CA VAL A 48 -3.90 -4.33 17.34
C VAL A 48 -3.60 -4.19 15.85
N ALA A 49 -2.72 -5.02 15.27
CA ALA A 49 -2.40 -5.00 13.84
C ALA A 49 -3.59 -5.41 12.96
N TYR A 50 -4.57 -6.11 13.51
CA TYR A 50 -5.77 -6.59 12.81
C TYR A 50 -7.00 -5.70 13.05
N LEU A 51 -6.92 -4.68 13.89
CA LEU A 51 -8.02 -3.75 14.10
C LEU A 51 -8.32 -3.00 12.80
N ARG A 52 -9.61 -2.77 12.56
CA ARG A 52 -10.11 -2.16 11.33
C ARG A 52 -10.84 -0.86 11.64
N SER A 53 -10.59 0.17 10.83
CA SER A 53 -11.36 1.41 10.89
C SER A 53 -12.80 1.19 10.45
N LYS A 54 -13.73 2.04 10.90
CA LYS A 54 -15.13 2.04 10.41
C LYS A 54 -15.24 2.63 9.01
N ASP A 55 -14.27 3.41 8.60
CA ASP A 55 -14.17 3.99 7.26
C ASP A 55 -13.41 3.01 6.35
N GLY A 56 -14.16 2.15 5.66
CA GLY A 56 -13.66 1.24 4.65
C GLY A 56 -12.81 0.07 5.17
N ASN A 57 -12.92 -0.30 6.47
CA ASN A 57 -12.23 -1.45 7.06
C ASN A 57 -10.69 -1.46 6.86
N LYS A 58 -10.05 -0.29 6.93
CA LYS A 58 -8.60 -0.14 6.80
C LYS A 58 -7.89 -0.58 8.08
N THR A 59 -6.78 -1.29 7.96
CA THR A 59 -5.88 -1.60 9.08
C THR A 59 -4.76 -0.55 9.15
N ALA A 60 -4.03 -0.53 10.27
CA ALA A 60 -2.84 0.34 10.39
C ALA A 60 -1.79 0.06 9.31
N LEU A 61 -1.66 -1.21 8.85
CA LEU A 61 -0.78 -1.57 7.74
C LEU A 61 -1.18 -0.90 6.43
N HIS A 62 -2.47 -0.85 6.09
CA HIS A 62 -2.99 -0.14 4.92
C HIS A 62 -2.65 1.35 4.97
N ILE A 63 -2.84 1.97 6.14
CA ILE A 63 -2.57 3.40 6.35
C ILE A 63 -1.07 3.68 6.23
N ALA A 64 -0.20 2.89 6.89
CA ALA A 64 1.24 3.05 6.77
C ALA A 64 1.72 2.91 5.32
N SER A 65 1.13 1.97 4.56
CA SER A 65 1.45 1.76 3.15
C SER A 65 1.02 2.94 2.28
N PHE A 66 -0.18 3.48 2.50
CA PHE A 66 -0.66 4.66 1.80
C PHE A 66 0.25 5.89 2.03
N HIS A 67 0.75 6.07 3.25
CA HIS A 67 1.65 7.18 3.59
C HIS A 67 3.13 6.90 3.27
N HIS A 68 3.46 5.73 2.72
CA HIS A 68 4.82 5.29 2.38
C HIS A 68 5.77 5.19 3.60
N HIS A 69 5.23 4.96 4.80
CA HIS A 69 6.02 4.75 6.01
C HIS A 69 6.58 3.32 6.06
N THR A 70 7.54 3.02 5.19
CA THR A 70 8.08 1.66 4.96
C THR A 70 8.62 1.00 6.22
N GLU A 71 9.30 1.75 7.09
CA GLU A 71 9.81 1.23 8.36
C GLU A 71 8.68 0.79 9.31
N ILE A 72 7.54 1.50 9.30
CA ILE A 72 6.37 1.11 10.08
C ILE A 72 5.71 -0.13 9.47
N VAL A 73 5.61 -0.20 8.14
CA VAL A 73 5.14 -1.40 7.42
C VAL A 73 5.96 -2.63 7.83
N GLU A 74 7.29 -2.53 7.79
CA GLU A 74 8.20 -3.60 8.21
C GLU A 74 8.02 -3.98 9.68
N LYS A 75 7.90 -2.99 10.56
CA LYS A 75 7.70 -3.23 11.98
C LYS A 75 6.39 -3.97 12.25
N ILE A 76 5.29 -3.58 11.62
CA ILE A 76 3.99 -4.26 11.75
C ILE A 76 4.10 -5.70 11.22
N LEU A 77 4.68 -5.90 10.04
CA LEU A 77 4.81 -7.21 9.42
C LEU A 77 5.75 -8.15 10.18
N SER A 78 6.82 -7.63 10.79
CA SER A 78 7.73 -8.43 11.62
C SER A 78 7.04 -9.00 12.87
N HIS A 79 6.05 -8.29 13.43
CA HIS A 79 5.28 -8.74 14.59
C HIS A 79 4.04 -9.56 14.20
N SER A 80 3.40 -9.22 13.10
CA SER A 80 2.12 -9.79 12.67
C SER A 80 2.14 -10.11 11.17
N PRO A 81 2.88 -11.11 10.70
CA PRO A 81 3.05 -11.40 9.26
C PRO A 81 1.73 -11.67 8.53
N GLY A 82 0.74 -12.25 9.21
CA GLY A 82 -0.57 -12.56 8.62
C GLY A 82 -1.40 -11.33 8.26
N CYS A 83 -1.10 -10.14 8.82
CA CYS A 83 -1.88 -8.94 8.52
C CYS A 83 -1.67 -8.44 7.08
N ARG A 84 -0.61 -8.88 6.37
CA ARG A 84 -0.39 -8.56 4.95
C ARG A 84 -1.50 -9.04 4.01
N GLU A 85 -2.22 -10.10 4.41
CA GLU A 85 -3.29 -10.71 3.61
C GLU A 85 -4.64 -10.01 3.82
N GLN A 86 -4.68 -9.00 4.72
CA GLN A 86 -5.90 -8.25 4.95
C GLN A 86 -6.21 -7.34 3.76
N VAL A 87 -7.50 -7.25 3.44
CA VAL A 87 -8.03 -6.32 2.45
C VAL A 87 -9.09 -5.42 3.10
N ASN A 88 -9.27 -4.22 2.55
CA ASN A 88 -10.34 -3.31 2.95
C ASN A 88 -11.67 -3.69 2.29
N ASP A 89 -12.73 -2.88 2.46
CA ASP A 89 -14.06 -3.11 1.86
C ASP A 89 -14.05 -3.13 0.33
N GLU A 90 -13.10 -2.45 -0.28
CA GLU A 90 -12.91 -2.41 -1.74
C GLU A 90 -12.03 -3.55 -2.26
N GLY A 91 -11.59 -4.45 -1.40
CA GLY A 91 -10.67 -5.54 -1.76
C GLY A 91 -9.22 -5.07 -1.96
N ASN A 92 -8.88 -3.87 -1.53
CA ASN A 92 -7.51 -3.36 -1.65
C ASN A 92 -6.62 -3.96 -0.57
N ASN A 93 -5.51 -4.56 -0.96
CA ASN A 93 -4.45 -5.04 -0.09
C ASN A 93 -3.36 -3.96 0.12
N VAL A 94 -2.33 -4.28 0.89
CA VAL A 94 -1.20 -3.39 1.22
C VAL A 94 -0.54 -2.76 -0.02
N PHE A 95 -0.39 -3.50 -1.13
CA PHE A 95 0.20 -2.98 -2.37
C PHE A 95 -0.71 -1.99 -3.09
N HIS A 96 -2.03 -2.22 -3.09
CA HIS A 96 -2.98 -1.26 -3.64
C HIS A 96 -2.84 0.09 -2.91
N PHE A 97 -2.81 0.06 -1.57
CA PHE A 97 -2.64 1.29 -0.77
C PHE A 97 -1.33 2.00 -1.04
N ALA A 98 -0.23 1.26 -1.19
CA ALA A 98 1.06 1.84 -1.53
C ALA A 98 1.06 2.55 -2.90
N MET A 99 0.20 2.13 -3.83
CA MET A 99 0.11 2.69 -5.18
C MET A 99 -0.96 3.79 -5.34
N MET A 100 -1.74 4.09 -4.29
CA MET A 100 -2.85 5.06 -4.35
C MET A 100 -2.43 6.51 -4.11
N LYS A 101 -1.32 6.75 -3.41
CA LYS A 101 -0.92 8.11 -3.04
C LYS A 101 -0.34 8.84 -4.24
N GLU A 102 -0.90 10.01 -4.54
CA GLU A 102 -0.44 10.91 -5.59
C GLU A 102 0.65 11.88 -5.10
N GLY A 103 1.49 12.35 -6.02
CA GLY A 103 2.38 13.49 -5.80
C GLY A 103 3.51 13.27 -4.79
N ASP A 104 3.94 12.04 -4.59
CA ASP A 104 5.11 11.72 -3.77
C ASP A 104 6.31 11.44 -4.69
N ASP A 105 7.07 12.49 -5.00
CA ASP A 105 8.23 12.41 -5.90
C ASP A 105 9.37 11.55 -5.32
N ASP A 106 9.38 11.33 -4.01
CA ASP A 106 10.35 10.48 -3.31
C ASP A 106 9.92 9.03 -3.20
N PHE A 107 8.69 8.71 -3.59
CA PHE A 107 8.17 7.35 -3.52
C PHE A 107 8.91 6.43 -4.48
N LYS A 108 9.49 5.37 -3.93
CA LYS A 108 10.14 4.31 -4.69
C LYS A 108 9.36 3.01 -4.50
N PRO A 109 8.58 2.59 -5.50
CA PRO A 109 7.86 1.31 -5.44
C PRO A 109 8.76 0.12 -5.10
N SER A 110 10.09 0.18 -5.43
CA SER A 110 11.09 -0.82 -5.05
C SER A 110 11.06 -1.16 -3.57
N ASN A 111 10.88 -0.18 -2.72
CA ASN A 111 10.88 -0.37 -1.28
C ASN A 111 9.80 -1.37 -0.83
N TYR A 112 8.72 -1.49 -1.61
CA TYR A 112 7.67 -2.48 -1.37
C TYR A 112 7.95 -3.81 -2.07
N PHE A 113 8.42 -3.80 -3.32
CA PHE A 113 8.61 -5.01 -4.10
C PHE A 113 9.81 -5.84 -3.67
N ASP A 114 10.83 -5.19 -3.13
CA ASP A 114 12.03 -5.85 -2.63
C ASP A 114 11.93 -6.23 -1.16
N ASN A 115 10.88 -5.77 -0.47
CA ASN A 115 10.64 -6.11 0.92
C ASN A 115 10.33 -7.61 1.07
N GLU A 116 11.14 -8.32 1.86
CA GLU A 116 11.01 -9.78 2.04
C GLU A 116 9.68 -10.19 2.66
N TRP A 117 9.12 -9.35 3.54
CA TRP A 117 7.84 -9.61 4.19
C TRP A 117 6.66 -9.56 3.23
N LEU A 118 6.80 -8.79 2.13
CA LEU A 118 5.79 -8.60 1.11
C LEU A 118 5.99 -9.52 -0.11
N LYS A 119 7.17 -10.11 -0.29
CA LYS A 119 7.49 -11.01 -1.42
C LYS A 119 6.62 -12.26 -1.52
N ALA A 120 5.90 -12.61 -0.47
CA ALA A 120 5.14 -13.85 -0.43
C ALA A 120 3.78 -13.71 -1.12
N ARG A 121 3.45 -14.70 -1.96
CA ARG A 121 2.10 -15.11 -2.37
C ARG A 121 1.36 -14.27 -3.42
N GLY A 122 2.05 -13.52 -4.27
CA GLY A 122 1.38 -12.94 -5.45
C GLY A 122 0.43 -11.77 -5.17
N LEU A 123 0.41 -11.23 -3.93
CA LEU A 123 -0.42 -10.09 -3.51
C LEU A 123 -0.34 -8.89 -4.46
N ILE A 124 0.81 -8.73 -5.14
CA ILE A 124 1.08 -7.68 -6.11
C ILE A 124 0.21 -7.78 -7.37
N ASN A 125 -0.33 -8.97 -7.66
CA ASN A 125 -1.17 -9.24 -8.84
C ASN A 125 -2.63 -9.51 -8.45
N GLU A 126 -2.98 -9.43 -7.18
CA GLU A 126 -4.36 -9.59 -6.74
C GLU A 126 -5.21 -8.43 -7.23
N LYS A 127 -6.47 -8.73 -7.50
CA LYS A 127 -7.45 -7.78 -7.99
C LYS A 127 -8.35 -7.32 -6.85
N ASN A 128 -8.61 -6.02 -6.80
CA ASN A 128 -9.63 -5.45 -5.93
C ASN A 128 -11.04 -5.66 -6.53
N VAL A 129 -12.09 -5.10 -5.90
CA VAL A 129 -13.49 -5.22 -6.35
C VAL A 129 -13.69 -4.70 -7.78
N GLN A 130 -12.94 -3.68 -8.21
CA GLN A 130 -12.98 -3.12 -9.56
C GLN A 130 -12.15 -3.96 -10.56
N GLY A 131 -11.54 -5.05 -10.12
CA GLY A 131 -10.63 -5.85 -10.93
C GLY A 131 -9.24 -5.22 -11.12
N ASN A 132 -8.97 -4.10 -10.44
CA ASN A 132 -7.67 -3.43 -10.53
C ASN A 132 -6.64 -4.19 -9.70
N THR A 133 -5.49 -4.45 -10.28
CA THR A 133 -4.28 -4.83 -9.55
C THR A 133 -3.54 -3.56 -9.09
N PRO A 134 -2.57 -3.64 -8.16
CA PRO A 134 -1.79 -2.48 -7.74
C PRO A 134 -1.18 -1.66 -8.90
N ILE A 135 -0.75 -2.31 -9.98
CA ILE A 135 -0.19 -1.60 -11.15
C ILE A 135 -1.24 -0.77 -11.91
N HIS A 136 -2.53 -1.14 -11.89
CA HIS A 136 -3.59 -0.32 -12.48
C HIS A 136 -3.72 0.99 -11.70
N LEU A 137 -3.68 0.94 -10.35
CA LEU A 137 -3.77 2.14 -9.51
C LEU A 137 -2.56 3.04 -9.69
N LEU A 138 -1.37 2.47 -9.78
CA LEU A 138 -0.16 3.23 -10.07
C LEU A 138 -0.25 3.98 -11.41
N SER A 139 -0.85 3.34 -12.42
CA SER A 139 -1.05 3.95 -13.74
C SER A 139 -2.03 5.13 -13.73
N LEU A 140 -2.96 5.18 -12.78
CA LEU A 140 -3.84 6.34 -12.57
C LEU A 140 -3.08 7.52 -11.98
N ASN A 141 -2.11 7.27 -11.11
CA ASN A 141 -1.39 8.30 -10.35
C ASN A 141 -0.22 8.92 -11.10
N GLN A 142 -0.01 8.57 -12.38
CA GLN A 142 1.00 9.17 -13.28
C GLN A 142 2.43 9.22 -12.71
N ILE A 143 2.79 8.28 -11.85
CA ILE A 143 4.14 8.20 -11.28
C ILE A 143 5.14 7.92 -12.40
N SER A 144 6.15 8.78 -12.50
CA SER A 144 7.14 8.75 -13.58
C SER A 144 8.15 7.59 -13.46
N ASP A 145 8.18 6.93 -12.32
CA ASP A 145 9.20 5.91 -12.01
C ASP A 145 8.68 4.50 -12.32
N PHE A 146 8.86 4.08 -13.57
CA PHE A 146 8.34 2.82 -14.11
C PHE A 146 9.28 1.62 -13.94
N TRP A 147 10.34 1.71 -13.13
CA TRP A 147 11.34 0.63 -12.99
C TRP A 147 10.71 -0.72 -12.56
N PHE A 148 9.62 -0.69 -11.76
CA PHE A 148 8.89 -1.91 -11.34
C PHE A 148 8.25 -2.67 -12.52
N ILE A 149 8.04 -2.01 -13.67
CA ILE A 149 7.56 -2.65 -14.91
C ILE A 149 8.61 -3.64 -15.44
N TYR A 150 9.89 -3.47 -15.08
CA TYR A 150 10.95 -4.39 -15.46
C TYR A 150 11.01 -5.65 -14.62
N THR A 151 10.21 -5.75 -13.54
CA THR A 151 10.18 -6.96 -12.73
C THR A 151 9.27 -8.02 -13.37
N ASP A 152 9.68 -9.29 -13.35
CA ASP A 152 8.86 -10.41 -13.82
C ASP A 152 7.74 -10.78 -12.83
N LYS A 153 7.73 -10.15 -11.66
CA LYS A 153 6.75 -10.41 -10.60
C LYS A 153 5.39 -9.78 -10.87
N VAL A 154 5.32 -8.72 -11.69
CA VAL A 154 4.11 -7.96 -11.97
C VAL A 154 3.48 -8.45 -13.26
N ASP A 155 2.21 -8.86 -13.21
CA ASP A 155 1.44 -9.17 -14.42
C ASP A 155 0.97 -7.90 -15.14
N LYS A 156 1.74 -7.50 -16.13
CA LYS A 156 1.52 -6.30 -16.96
C LYS A 156 0.33 -6.45 -17.92
N ARG A 157 -0.16 -7.68 -18.12
CA ARG A 157 -1.24 -8.00 -19.06
C ARG A 157 -2.57 -8.20 -18.35
N ALA A 158 -2.61 -8.08 -17.03
CA ALA A 158 -3.87 -8.18 -16.29
C ALA A 158 -4.88 -7.14 -16.79
N TYR A 159 -6.14 -7.57 -16.93
CA TYR A 159 -7.28 -6.71 -17.27
C TYR A 159 -8.11 -6.45 -16.02
N ASN A 160 -8.57 -5.21 -15.83
CA ASN A 160 -9.56 -4.87 -14.82
C ASN A 160 -11.00 -5.17 -15.32
N ASN A 161 -12.03 -4.84 -14.54
CA ASN A 161 -13.43 -5.07 -14.90
C ASN A 161 -13.91 -4.20 -16.09
N GLU A 162 -13.18 -3.16 -16.46
CA GLU A 162 -13.43 -2.35 -17.66
C GLU A 162 -12.69 -2.87 -18.90
N ASN A 163 -12.09 -4.06 -18.82
CA ASN A 163 -11.22 -4.63 -19.84
C ASN A 163 -10.03 -3.73 -20.21
N LEU A 164 -9.49 -3.00 -19.24
CA LEU A 164 -8.31 -2.15 -19.40
C LEU A 164 -7.10 -2.81 -18.74
N THR A 165 -5.96 -2.75 -19.41
CA THR A 165 -4.66 -2.99 -18.77
C THR A 165 -4.14 -1.70 -18.14
N ALA A 166 -3.14 -1.80 -17.25
CA ALA A 166 -2.44 -0.64 -16.71
C ALA A 166 -1.91 0.28 -17.82
N TYR A 167 -1.43 -0.28 -18.93
CA TYR A 167 -1.01 0.48 -20.11
C TYR A 167 -2.15 1.28 -20.75
N ASN A 168 -3.34 0.67 -20.92
CA ASN A 168 -4.51 1.35 -21.48
C ASN A 168 -4.95 2.53 -20.60
N ILE A 169 -4.90 2.36 -19.27
CA ILE A 169 -5.20 3.44 -18.31
C ILE A 169 -4.24 4.61 -18.49
N THR A 170 -2.94 4.32 -18.56
CA THR A 170 -1.92 5.36 -18.78
C THR A 170 -2.11 6.12 -20.10
N LEU A 171 -2.52 5.42 -21.17
CA LEU A 171 -2.78 6.08 -22.47
C LEU A 171 -4.00 7.01 -22.39
N ARG A 172 -5.10 6.57 -21.74
CA ARG A 172 -6.29 7.40 -21.55
C ARG A 172 -6.01 8.66 -20.73
N ALA A 173 -5.26 8.50 -19.63
CA ALA A 173 -4.85 9.65 -18.81
C ALA A 173 -4.02 10.68 -19.58
N LYS A 174 -3.30 10.26 -20.64
CA LYS A 174 -2.59 11.19 -21.54
C LYS A 174 -3.49 11.99 -22.44
N GLU A 175 -4.57 11.39 -22.95
CA GLU A 175 -5.51 12.06 -23.84
C GLU A 175 -6.29 13.15 -23.10
N ASP A 176 -6.61 12.93 -21.82
CA ASP A 176 -7.31 13.90 -20.97
C ASP A 176 -6.42 15.08 -20.53
N ILE A 177 -5.09 14.92 -20.54
CA ILE A 177 -4.13 15.95 -20.11
C ILE A 177 -3.43 16.56 -21.33
N SER A 178 -4.17 17.01 -22.33
CA SER A 178 -3.62 17.62 -23.56
C SER A 178 -2.80 18.92 -23.37
N GLY A 179 -2.30 19.19 -22.16
CA GLY A 179 -1.44 20.35 -21.84
C GLY A 179 -0.14 20.04 -21.08
N LYS A 180 0.03 18.86 -20.48
CA LYS A 180 1.27 18.50 -19.76
C LYS A 180 1.95 17.30 -20.42
N LYS A 181 3.16 17.51 -20.95
CA LYS A 181 4.02 16.42 -21.49
C LYS A 181 4.42 15.46 -20.37
N VAL A 182 3.73 14.34 -20.22
CA VAL A 182 4.25 13.21 -19.43
C VAL A 182 5.37 12.56 -20.23
N ARG A 183 6.61 12.60 -19.73
CA ARG A 183 7.76 11.93 -20.36
C ARG A 183 7.75 10.45 -19.95
N PHE A 184 7.42 9.59 -20.91
CA PHE A 184 7.62 8.15 -20.73
C PHE A 184 9.04 7.77 -21.20
N PRO A 185 9.64 6.72 -20.60
CA PRO A 185 10.87 6.13 -21.12
C PRO A 185 10.69 5.71 -22.58
N HIS A 186 11.74 5.85 -23.41
CA HIS A 186 11.70 5.47 -24.82
C HIS A 186 11.19 4.04 -25.06
N ASN A 187 11.34 3.15 -24.09
CA ASN A 187 10.97 1.73 -24.19
C ASN A 187 9.60 1.41 -23.58
N PHE A 188 8.78 2.41 -23.22
CA PHE A 188 7.50 2.19 -22.54
C PHE A 188 6.56 1.26 -23.33
N ASN A 189 6.45 1.45 -24.65
CA ASN A 189 5.62 0.59 -25.50
C ASN A 189 6.07 -0.87 -25.51
N TYR A 190 7.38 -1.12 -25.53
CA TYR A 190 7.95 -2.47 -25.54
C TYR A 190 7.60 -3.27 -24.28
N MET A 191 7.49 -2.58 -23.15
CA MET A 191 7.25 -3.20 -21.84
C MET A 191 5.88 -3.84 -21.73
N PHE A 192 4.87 -3.29 -22.42
CA PHE A 192 3.49 -3.76 -22.35
C PHE A 192 3.06 -4.59 -23.57
N THR A 193 3.63 -4.37 -24.73
CA THR A 193 3.18 -5.02 -25.98
C THR A 193 4.01 -6.23 -26.37
N GLY A 194 5.25 -6.35 -25.89
CA GLY A 194 6.17 -7.45 -26.25
C GLY A 194 6.49 -7.52 -27.75
N LYS A 195 6.26 -6.44 -28.51
CA LYS A 195 6.62 -6.36 -29.94
C LYS A 195 7.94 -5.62 -30.08
N CYS A 196 8.92 -6.31 -30.72
CA CYS A 196 10.12 -5.69 -31.30
C CYS A 196 9.76 -4.76 -32.45
#